data_53ad86d55025f9870ecb7e106644f8ad
#
_entry.id   53ad86d55025f9870ecb7e106644f8ad
#
_cell.length_a   1.000
_cell.length_b   1.000
_cell.length_c   1.000
_cell.angle_alpha   90.00
_cell.angle_beta   90.00
_cell.angle_gamma   90.00
#
_symmetry.space_group_name_H-M   'P 1'
#
loop_
_entity.id
_entity.type
_entity.pdbx_description
1 polymer ?
#
loop_
_entity_poly.entity_id
_entity_poly.type
_entity_poly.pdbx_seq_one_letter_code
_entity_poly.pdbx_strand_id
1 'polypeptide(L)'
;MYKRQASPPGELFWQQSRELYFAGKAAMIIWSPFILDELAGLRDSAPPTINSDPTSGELASKTGIVTTFSGPSNPSGAAWGDVRYFGITTDAETDEAMKFVEYSMNEGYTSTLSIAPEGKFPVRRGNSSDSEAFVKAWSKLPVGVDRKAPLSELYAQEMIDEIVSGLSVAKRWGVSEGQLSLASKIINSQAINRIVRQYTDDEISASAAVAAMNKELSQIN
;
A
#
# COMPACT_ATOMS: atom_id res chain seq x y z
N MET A 1 0.50 -9.19 -27.66
CA MET A 1 0.38 -10.40 -26.83
C MET A 1 0.49 -10.08 -25.34
N TYR A 2 1.49 -9.33 -24.88
CA TYR A 2 1.66 -8.98 -23.46
C TYR A 2 0.53 -8.12 -22.88
N LYS A 3 0.02 -7.15 -23.62
CA LYS A 3 -1.06 -6.27 -23.15
C LYS A 3 -2.33 -7.04 -22.75
N ARG A 4 -2.74 -8.03 -23.55
CA ARG A 4 -3.98 -8.78 -23.30
C ARG A 4 -3.89 -9.80 -22.16
N GLN A 5 -2.69 -10.14 -21.71
CA GLN A 5 -2.45 -11.09 -20.61
C GLN A 5 -2.06 -10.42 -19.31
N ALA A 6 -1.55 -9.17 -19.37
CA ALA A 6 -1.02 -8.49 -18.20
C ALA A 6 -2.10 -7.76 -17.40
N SER A 7 -3.19 -7.34 -18.02
CA SER A 7 -4.26 -6.62 -17.34
C SER A 7 -5.63 -7.06 -17.87
N PRO A 8 -6.63 -7.27 -17.02
CA PRO A 8 -7.99 -7.48 -17.44
C PRO A 8 -8.51 -6.27 -18.23
N PRO A 9 -9.44 -6.50 -19.19
CA PRO A 9 -10.02 -5.41 -19.97
C PRO A 9 -10.92 -4.51 -19.12
N GLY A 10 -10.98 -3.24 -19.50
CA GLY A 10 -11.87 -2.25 -18.89
C GLY A 10 -11.27 -1.51 -17.69
N GLU A 11 -12.08 -0.66 -17.09
CA GLU A 11 -11.73 0.03 -15.85
C GLU A 11 -12.03 -0.85 -14.66
N LEU A 12 -11.00 -1.17 -13.90
CA LEU A 12 -11.14 -1.94 -12.67
C LEU A 12 -11.06 -0.99 -11.47
N PHE A 13 -12.09 -1.04 -10.66
CA PHE A 13 -12.04 -0.45 -9.33
C PHE A 13 -11.20 -1.36 -8.40
N TRP A 14 -10.71 -0.85 -7.29
CA TRP A 14 -9.82 -1.58 -6.39
C TRP A 14 -10.38 -2.94 -5.94
N GLN A 15 -11.69 -3.05 -5.73
CA GLN A 15 -12.35 -4.30 -5.34
C GLN A 15 -12.19 -5.39 -6.40
N GLN A 16 -12.47 -5.08 -7.66
CA GLN A 16 -12.34 -6.05 -8.76
C GLN A 16 -10.88 -6.47 -8.98
N SER A 17 -9.92 -5.57 -8.82
CA SER A 17 -8.50 -5.90 -8.89
C SER A 17 -8.11 -6.92 -7.82
N ARG A 18 -8.59 -6.73 -6.58
CA ARG A 18 -8.40 -7.66 -5.47
C ARG A 18 -9.05 -9.02 -5.77
N GLU A 19 -10.30 -9.04 -6.20
CA GLU A 19 -11.05 -10.25 -6.52
C GLU A 19 -10.34 -11.10 -7.58
N LEU A 20 -9.75 -10.49 -8.59
CA LEU A 20 -8.98 -11.19 -9.61
C LEU A 20 -7.72 -11.85 -9.05
N TYR A 21 -7.03 -11.18 -8.15
CA TYR A 21 -5.87 -11.75 -7.47
C TYR A 21 -6.29 -12.88 -6.52
N PHE A 22 -7.36 -12.70 -5.76
CA PHE A 22 -7.90 -13.70 -4.82
C PHE A 22 -8.40 -14.96 -5.51
N ALA A 23 -8.84 -14.84 -6.74
CA ALA A 23 -9.25 -15.97 -7.58
C ALA A 23 -8.08 -16.62 -8.35
N GLY A 24 -6.83 -16.19 -8.15
CA GLY A 24 -5.67 -16.67 -8.88
C GLY A 24 -5.67 -16.32 -10.38
N LYS A 25 -6.48 -15.34 -10.79
CA LYS A 25 -6.59 -14.89 -12.19
C LYS A 25 -5.60 -13.78 -12.56
N ALA A 26 -4.93 -13.21 -11.58
CA ALA A 26 -3.85 -12.24 -11.75
C ALA A 26 -2.62 -12.75 -10.99
N ALA A 27 -1.45 -12.74 -11.62
CA ALA A 27 -0.20 -13.16 -11.00
C ALA A 27 0.43 -12.10 -10.09
N MET A 28 0.07 -10.85 -10.27
CA MET A 28 0.59 -9.71 -9.50
C MET A 28 -0.52 -8.71 -9.20
N ILE A 29 -0.40 -8.04 -8.08
CA ILE A 29 -1.26 -6.93 -7.68
C ILE A 29 -0.40 -5.84 -7.04
N ILE A 30 -0.70 -4.57 -7.34
CA ILE A 30 -0.13 -3.44 -6.60
C ILE A 30 -1.11 -3.11 -5.49
N TRP A 31 -0.67 -3.27 -4.25
CA TRP A 31 -1.50 -3.06 -3.07
C TRP A 31 -0.68 -2.60 -1.88
N SER A 32 -1.35 -2.25 -0.80
CA SER A 32 -0.72 -1.99 0.50
C SER A 32 -0.72 -3.26 1.36
N PRO A 33 0.08 -3.32 2.44
CA PRO A 33 0.05 -4.43 3.39
C PRO A 33 -1.31 -4.69 4.04
N PHE A 34 -2.28 -3.78 3.87
CA PHE A 34 -3.66 -3.93 4.35
C PHE A 34 -4.37 -5.19 3.81
N ILE A 35 -3.87 -5.79 2.73
CA ILE A 35 -4.40 -7.02 2.13
C ILE A 35 -3.97 -8.30 2.88
N LEU A 36 -2.99 -8.21 3.78
CA LEU A 36 -2.32 -9.39 4.35
C LEU A 36 -3.24 -10.28 5.20
N ASP A 37 -4.17 -9.70 5.94
CA ASP A 37 -5.16 -10.45 6.70
C ASP A 37 -6.19 -11.13 5.80
N GLU A 38 -6.57 -10.46 4.71
CA GLU A 38 -7.50 -10.98 3.70
C GLU A 38 -6.90 -12.19 2.97
N LEU A 39 -5.62 -12.11 2.55
CA LEU A 39 -4.90 -13.21 1.90
C LEU A 39 -4.81 -14.45 2.80
N ALA A 40 -4.76 -14.25 4.10
CA ALA A 40 -4.69 -15.30 5.12
C ALA A 40 -6.08 -15.83 5.55
N GLY A 41 -7.17 -15.38 4.92
CA GLY A 41 -8.52 -15.83 5.23
C GLY A 41 -9.04 -15.36 6.60
N LEU A 42 -8.56 -14.22 7.10
CA LEU A 42 -8.95 -13.71 8.42
C LEU A 42 -10.12 -12.70 8.37
N ARG A 43 -10.66 -12.43 7.16
CA ARG A 43 -11.73 -11.46 6.95
C ARG A 43 -12.85 -12.05 6.09
N ASP A 44 -14.05 -12.19 6.66
CA ASP A 44 -15.20 -12.78 5.97
C ASP A 44 -15.77 -11.89 4.85
N SER A 45 -15.60 -10.58 4.97
CA SER A 45 -16.06 -9.64 3.93
C SER A 45 -15.18 -9.61 2.68
N ALA A 46 -14.03 -10.27 2.70
CA ALA A 46 -13.07 -10.32 1.60
C ALA A 46 -12.27 -11.63 1.59
N PRO A 47 -12.93 -12.78 1.44
CA PRO A 47 -12.26 -14.07 1.51
C PRO A 47 -11.44 -14.34 0.25
N PRO A 48 -10.31 -15.08 0.35
CA PRO A 48 -9.66 -15.66 -0.82
C PRO A 48 -10.61 -16.65 -1.51
N THR A 49 -10.53 -16.66 -2.84
CA THR A 49 -11.38 -17.55 -3.68
C THR A 49 -10.57 -18.48 -4.56
N ILE A 50 -9.29 -18.67 -4.22
CA ILE A 50 -8.39 -19.59 -4.93
C ILE A 50 -8.79 -21.05 -4.78
N ASN A 51 -9.49 -21.37 -3.69
CA ASN A 51 -10.11 -22.67 -3.42
C ASN A 51 -11.50 -22.48 -2.78
N SER A 52 -12.13 -23.58 -2.36
CA SER A 52 -13.48 -23.56 -1.78
C SER A 52 -13.55 -23.19 -0.29
N ASP A 53 -12.40 -23.07 0.41
CA ASP A 53 -12.33 -22.70 1.81
C ASP A 53 -12.03 -21.20 1.95
N PRO A 54 -13.01 -20.37 2.34
CA PRO A 54 -12.81 -18.94 2.47
C PRO A 54 -11.89 -18.53 3.63
N THR A 55 -11.56 -19.48 4.51
CA THR A 55 -10.66 -19.25 5.66
C THR A 55 -9.25 -19.76 5.41
N SER A 56 -8.98 -20.25 4.19
CA SER A 56 -7.71 -20.86 3.82
C SER A 56 -6.59 -19.82 3.76
N GLY A 57 -5.45 -20.11 4.39
CA GLY A 57 -4.19 -19.37 4.23
C GLY A 57 -3.39 -19.73 2.98
N GLU A 58 -3.95 -20.52 2.04
CA GLU A 58 -3.23 -20.97 0.85
C GLU A 58 -2.71 -19.82 0.00
N LEU A 59 -3.52 -18.76 -0.19
CA LEU A 59 -3.11 -17.63 -1.00
C LEU A 59 -1.99 -16.85 -0.30
N ALA A 60 -2.06 -16.68 1.01
CA ALA A 60 -0.97 -16.06 1.80
C ALA A 60 0.35 -16.81 1.62
N SER A 61 0.32 -18.15 1.72
CA SER A 61 1.52 -18.99 1.59
C SER A 61 2.15 -18.95 0.18
N LYS A 62 1.38 -18.55 -0.83
CA LYS A 62 1.83 -18.45 -2.25
C LYS A 62 2.14 -17.02 -2.68
N THR A 63 1.91 -16.03 -1.80
CA THR A 63 2.13 -14.62 -2.10
C THR A 63 3.52 -14.20 -1.62
N GLY A 64 4.32 -13.66 -2.53
CA GLY A 64 5.56 -12.94 -2.21
C GLY A 64 5.34 -11.43 -2.28
N ILE A 65 6.19 -10.65 -1.63
CA ILE A 65 6.14 -9.19 -1.62
C ILE A 65 7.43 -8.63 -2.21
N VAL A 66 7.26 -7.58 -3.02
CA VAL A 66 8.35 -6.74 -3.51
C VAL A 66 7.96 -5.30 -3.20
N THR A 67 8.75 -4.61 -2.39
CA THR A 67 8.46 -3.24 -1.93
C THR A 67 9.08 -2.17 -2.82
N THR A 68 10.12 -2.52 -3.59
CA THR A 68 10.89 -1.56 -4.38
C THR A 68 11.00 -2.03 -5.82
N PHE A 69 10.67 -1.14 -6.76
CA PHE A 69 10.82 -1.39 -8.18
C PHE A 69 11.92 -0.50 -8.77
N SER A 70 12.88 -1.12 -9.43
CA SER A 70 13.95 -0.43 -10.16
C SER A 70 13.67 -0.36 -11.66
N GLY A 71 14.25 0.62 -12.32
CA GLY A 71 14.16 0.80 -13.77
C GLY A 71 15.43 1.46 -14.33
N PRO A 72 15.54 1.55 -15.65
CA PRO A 72 16.75 2.13 -16.29
C PRO A 72 17.09 3.54 -15.80
N SER A 73 16.08 4.36 -15.51
CA SER A 73 16.25 5.73 -15.02
C SER A 73 16.38 5.83 -13.50
N ASN A 74 16.10 4.77 -12.78
CA ASN A 74 16.22 4.69 -11.32
C ASN A 74 16.67 3.28 -10.90
N PRO A 75 17.95 2.95 -11.03
CA PRO A 75 18.46 1.63 -10.69
C PRO A 75 18.38 1.31 -9.19
N SER A 76 18.31 2.33 -8.34
CA SER A 76 18.11 2.16 -6.89
C SER A 76 16.68 1.78 -6.52
N GLY A 77 15.75 1.90 -7.46
CA GLY A 77 14.36 1.61 -7.23
C GLY A 77 13.59 2.70 -6.51
N ALA A 78 12.29 2.52 -6.43
CA ALA A 78 11.36 3.37 -5.70
C ALA A 78 10.29 2.53 -5.01
N ALA A 79 9.93 2.93 -3.81
CA ALA A 79 8.79 2.43 -3.06
C ALA A 79 7.79 3.57 -2.83
N TRP A 80 6.51 3.26 -2.87
CA TRP A 80 5.46 4.21 -2.51
C TRP A 80 5.17 4.09 -1.02
N GLY A 81 5.10 5.24 -0.33
CA GLY A 81 4.64 5.33 1.03
C GLY A 81 3.50 6.34 1.17
N ASP A 82 2.54 6.04 2.02
CA ASP A 82 1.53 6.99 2.47
C ASP A 82 1.67 7.20 3.99
N VAL A 83 1.46 8.42 4.45
CA VAL A 83 1.58 8.79 5.86
C VAL A 83 0.24 9.27 6.36
N ARG A 84 -0.20 8.73 7.51
CA ARG A 84 -1.40 9.17 8.21
C ARG A 84 -1.01 10.20 9.27
N TYR A 85 -1.88 11.18 9.44
CA TYR A 85 -1.67 12.30 10.35
C TYR A 85 -2.83 12.40 11.34
N PHE A 86 -2.53 12.80 12.57
CA PHE A 86 -3.53 13.39 13.44
C PHE A 86 -3.72 14.86 13.04
N GLY A 87 -4.96 15.28 12.84
CA GLY A 87 -5.33 16.66 12.62
C GLY A 87 -6.14 17.17 13.83
N ILE A 88 -5.77 18.33 14.34
CA ILE A 88 -6.55 19.03 15.39
C ILE A 88 -7.32 20.15 14.68
N THR A 89 -8.65 20.12 14.81
CA THR A 89 -9.52 21.13 14.21
C THR A 89 -9.44 22.44 14.99
N THR A 90 -9.79 23.55 14.35
CA THR A 90 -9.81 24.87 14.99
C THR A 90 -10.82 25.00 16.13
N ASP A 91 -11.85 24.15 16.12
CA ASP A 91 -12.92 24.15 17.11
C ASP A 91 -12.65 23.19 18.29
N ALA A 92 -11.50 22.49 18.26
CA ALA A 92 -11.14 21.56 19.32
C ALA A 92 -10.56 22.31 20.53
N GLU A 93 -10.76 21.72 21.73
CA GLU A 93 -10.00 22.10 22.93
C GLU A 93 -8.54 21.64 22.72
N THR A 94 -7.70 22.58 22.25
CA THR A 94 -6.35 22.27 21.72
C THR A 94 -5.48 21.53 22.73
N ASP A 95 -5.48 21.95 24.00
CA ASP A 95 -4.66 21.34 25.04
C ASP A 95 -5.05 19.87 25.31
N GLU A 96 -6.35 19.58 25.33
CA GLU A 96 -6.84 18.23 25.53
C GLU A 96 -6.60 17.35 24.29
N ALA A 97 -6.78 17.91 23.10
CA ALA A 97 -6.46 17.23 21.86
C ALA A 97 -4.96 16.91 21.74
N MET A 98 -4.09 17.82 22.14
CA MET A 98 -2.65 17.58 22.18
C MET A 98 -2.27 16.47 23.16
N LYS A 99 -2.84 16.45 24.38
CA LYS A 99 -2.63 15.35 25.35
C LYS A 99 -3.02 14.00 24.77
N PHE A 100 -4.16 13.94 24.04
CA PHE A 100 -4.59 12.72 23.37
C PHE A 100 -3.59 12.28 22.28
N VAL A 101 -3.11 13.20 21.45
CA VAL A 101 -2.11 12.90 20.42
C VAL A 101 -0.79 12.46 21.06
N GLU A 102 -0.32 13.14 22.09
CA GLU A 102 0.89 12.78 22.83
C GLU A 102 0.78 11.37 23.42
N TYR A 103 -0.32 11.08 24.11
CA TYR A 103 -0.58 9.73 24.62
C TYR A 103 -0.58 8.69 23.49
N SER A 104 -1.33 8.95 22.41
CA SER A 104 -1.46 8.03 21.27
C SER A 104 -0.13 7.74 20.56
N MET A 105 0.79 8.71 20.60
CA MET A 105 2.11 8.59 19.99
C MET A 105 3.20 8.10 20.97
N ASN A 106 2.92 7.96 22.24
CA ASN A 106 3.86 7.51 23.29
C ASN A 106 3.34 6.24 23.99
N GLU A 107 2.75 6.36 25.17
CA GLU A 107 2.33 5.22 25.99
C GLU A 107 1.25 4.38 25.28
N GLY A 108 0.34 5.02 24.58
CA GLY A 108 -0.74 4.38 23.81
C GLY A 108 -0.32 3.90 22.42
N TYR A 109 0.94 4.06 22.01
CA TYR A 109 1.31 3.88 20.60
C TYR A 109 1.11 2.44 20.11
N THR A 110 1.51 1.45 20.88
CA THR A 110 1.29 0.03 20.53
C THR A 110 -0.21 -0.29 20.44
N SER A 111 -1.03 0.27 21.33
CA SER A 111 -2.50 0.11 21.28
C SER A 111 -3.09 0.76 20.03
N THR A 112 -2.60 1.94 19.65
CA THR A 112 -3.00 2.62 18.41
C THR A 112 -2.62 1.79 17.18
N LEU A 113 -1.44 1.20 17.15
CA LEU A 113 -1.00 0.29 16.07
C LEU A 113 -1.84 -0.98 16.01
N SER A 114 -2.30 -1.51 17.15
CA SER A 114 -3.05 -2.77 17.22
C SER A 114 -4.45 -2.70 16.57
N ILE A 115 -4.91 -1.49 16.23
CA ILE A 115 -6.13 -1.29 15.44
C ILE A 115 -5.78 -1.46 13.96
N ALA A 116 -6.00 -2.63 13.37
CA ALA A 116 -5.63 -3.01 12.02
C ALA A 116 -4.12 -2.81 11.73
N PRO A 117 -3.24 -3.59 12.37
CA PRO A 117 -1.79 -3.44 12.22
C PRO A 117 -1.30 -3.71 10.80
N GLU A 118 -1.98 -4.57 10.02
CA GLU A 118 -1.69 -4.83 8.62
C GLU A 118 -1.73 -3.57 7.75
N GLY A 119 -2.56 -2.60 8.11
CA GLY A 119 -2.70 -1.32 7.42
C GLY A 119 -1.92 -0.16 8.04
N LYS A 120 -1.17 -0.41 9.12
CA LYS A 120 -0.46 0.63 9.87
C LYS A 120 0.95 0.21 10.22
N PHE A 121 1.90 0.96 9.68
CA PHE A 121 3.30 0.83 10.08
C PHE A 121 3.67 1.82 11.16
N PRO A 122 4.58 1.45 12.08
CA PRO A 122 5.08 2.38 13.07
C PRO A 122 5.97 3.44 12.40
N VAL A 123 5.51 4.70 12.34
CA VAL A 123 6.36 5.84 11.96
C VAL A 123 7.42 6.12 13.01
N ARG A 124 7.16 5.78 14.28
CA ARG A 124 8.16 5.71 15.33
C ARG A 124 8.69 4.29 15.40
N ARG A 125 9.99 4.12 15.18
CA ARG A 125 10.62 2.79 15.21
C ARG A 125 10.70 2.21 16.62
N GLY A 126 10.89 3.06 17.62
CA GLY A 126 11.02 2.66 19.01
C GLY A 126 10.93 3.82 20.00
N ASN A 127 11.43 3.61 21.19
CA ASN A 127 11.48 4.56 22.29
C ASN A 127 12.91 4.76 22.81
N SER A 128 13.07 5.50 23.89
CA SER A 128 14.38 5.77 24.49
C SER A 128 15.10 4.55 25.04
N SER A 129 14.38 3.48 25.38
CA SER A 129 14.93 2.24 25.93
C SER A 129 15.27 1.20 24.86
N ASP A 130 14.51 1.16 23.77
CA ASP A 130 14.75 0.29 22.60
C ASP A 130 14.34 1.04 21.32
N SER A 131 15.33 1.41 20.51
CA SER A 131 15.14 2.16 19.25
C SER A 131 14.31 1.42 18.20
N GLU A 132 14.04 0.13 18.37
CA GLU A 132 13.28 -0.72 17.46
C GLU A 132 12.03 -1.34 18.11
N ALA A 133 11.66 -0.91 19.30
CA ALA A 133 10.59 -1.53 20.10
C ALA A 133 9.26 -1.65 19.34
N PHE A 134 8.85 -0.62 18.63
CA PHE A 134 7.56 -0.59 17.93
C PHE A 134 7.59 -1.40 16.62
N VAL A 135 8.71 -1.41 15.92
CA VAL A 135 8.90 -2.23 14.71
C VAL A 135 8.92 -3.70 15.07
N LYS A 136 9.63 -4.08 16.14
CA LYS A 136 9.65 -5.46 16.66
C LYS A 136 8.29 -5.92 17.18
N ALA A 137 7.52 -5.02 17.78
CA ALA A 137 6.18 -5.31 18.27
C ALA A 137 5.18 -5.49 17.13
N TRP A 138 5.32 -4.72 16.04
CA TRP A 138 4.32 -4.66 14.98
C TRP A 138 3.94 -6.01 14.39
N SER A 139 4.90 -6.84 13.99
CA SER A 139 4.63 -8.14 13.37
C SER A 139 3.98 -9.16 14.31
N LYS A 140 4.02 -8.90 15.62
CA LYS A 140 3.41 -9.73 16.67
C LYS A 140 2.01 -9.27 17.05
N LEU A 141 1.56 -8.13 16.54
CA LEU A 141 0.20 -7.65 16.78
C LEU A 141 -0.80 -8.51 15.99
N PRO A 142 -1.94 -8.89 16.59
CA PRO A 142 -2.96 -9.65 15.89
C PRO A 142 -3.58 -8.83 14.76
N VAL A 143 -3.52 -9.35 13.54
CA VAL A 143 -4.20 -8.81 12.36
C VAL A 143 -5.52 -9.54 12.12
N GLY A 144 -6.37 -8.99 11.25
CA GLY A 144 -7.66 -9.56 10.87
C GLY A 144 -8.85 -8.96 11.60
N VAL A 145 -10.03 -9.31 11.13
CA VAL A 145 -11.31 -8.81 11.65
C VAL A 145 -12.10 -9.91 12.34
N ASP A 146 -12.50 -10.92 11.59
CA ASP A 146 -13.36 -12.01 12.09
C ASP A 146 -12.55 -13.10 12.80
N ARG A 147 -11.34 -13.33 12.32
CA ARG A 147 -10.32 -14.18 12.93
C ARG A 147 -9.06 -13.36 13.12
N LYS A 148 -8.26 -13.70 14.12
CA LYS A 148 -7.06 -12.94 14.44
C LYS A 148 -5.84 -13.84 14.62
N ALA A 149 -4.74 -13.43 13.97
CA ALA A 149 -3.42 -14.04 14.15
C ALA A 149 -2.33 -12.98 13.91
N PRO A 150 -1.16 -13.07 14.55
CA PRO A 150 -0.06 -12.16 14.23
C PRO A 150 0.55 -12.45 12.87
N LEU A 151 1.06 -11.41 12.18
CA LEU A 151 1.71 -11.57 10.88
C LEU A 151 2.89 -12.56 10.94
N SER A 152 3.59 -12.60 12.06
CA SER A 152 4.72 -13.52 12.28
C SER A 152 4.34 -15.01 12.31
N GLU A 153 3.05 -15.34 12.44
CA GLU A 153 2.55 -16.71 12.35
C GLU A 153 2.01 -17.04 10.94
N LEU A 154 1.69 -16.01 10.16
CA LEU A 154 1.05 -16.13 8.83
C LEU A 154 2.07 -16.08 7.69
N TYR A 155 3.17 -15.36 7.88
CA TYR A 155 4.14 -15.04 6.86
C TYR A 155 5.57 -15.31 7.33
N ALA A 156 6.44 -15.69 6.39
CA ALA A 156 7.85 -15.88 6.67
C ALA A 156 8.54 -14.58 7.13
N GLN A 157 9.54 -14.68 7.97
CA GLN A 157 10.24 -13.52 8.54
C GLN A 157 10.85 -12.64 7.44
N GLU A 158 11.38 -13.25 6.38
CA GLU A 158 11.97 -12.55 5.23
C GLU A 158 10.96 -11.61 4.56
N MET A 159 9.69 -12.01 4.50
CA MET A 159 8.63 -11.17 3.92
C MET A 159 8.28 -10.00 4.84
N ILE A 160 8.27 -10.22 6.15
CA ILE A 160 8.07 -9.16 7.14
C ILE A 160 9.23 -8.16 7.07
N ASP A 161 10.46 -8.63 6.95
CA ASP A 161 11.66 -7.82 6.85
C ASP A 161 11.67 -7.01 5.54
N GLU A 162 11.21 -7.59 4.43
CA GLU A 162 11.03 -6.89 3.15
C GLU A 162 10.06 -5.71 3.31
N ILE A 163 8.90 -5.94 3.94
CA ILE A 163 7.92 -4.89 4.20
C ILE A 163 8.53 -3.77 5.04
N VAL A 164 9.21 -4.12 6.14
CA VAL A 164 9.83 -3.14 7.04
C VAL A 164 10.94 -2.36 6.34
N SER A 165 11.75 -3.01 5.50
CA SER A 165 12.82 -2.37 4.74
C SER A 165 12.28 -1.37 3.71
N GLY A 166 11.17 -1.71 3.04
CA GLY A 166 10.51 -0.85 2.07
C GLY A 166 10.09 0.51 2.63
N LEU A 167 9.74 0.56 3.91
CA LEU A 167 9.38 1.82 4.59
C LEU A 167 10.54 2.80 4.69
N SER A 168 11.78 2.31 4.77
CA SER A 168 12.97 3.15 4.88
C SER A 168 13.26 3.94 3.60
N VAL A 169 12.78 3.44 2.46
CA VAL A 169 12.99 4.02 1.13
C VAL A 169 11.69 4.53 0.49
N ALA A 170 10.57 4.35 1.17
CA ALA A 170 9.26 4.77 0.68
C ALA A 170 9.19 6.29 0.56
N LYS A 171 8.64 6.74 -0.57
CA LYS A 171 8.41 8.16 -0.85
C LYS A 171 6.95 8.40 -1.17
N ARG A 172 6.47 9.55 -0.78
CA ARG A 172 5.18 10.05 -1.25
C ARG A 172 5.42 10.95 -2.44
N TRP A 173 4.92 10.53 -3.59
CA TRP A 173 5.12 11.22 -4.86
C TRP A 173 4.74 12.70 -4.80
N GLY A 174 5.66 13.56 -5.21
CA GLY A 174 5.53 15.01 -5.20
C GLY A 174 5.70 15.66 -3.82
N VAL A 175 5.48 14.94 -2.71
CA VAL A 175 5.64 15.50 -1.35
C VAL A 175 7.11 15.56 -0.95
N SER A 176 7.83 14.46 -1.15
CA SER A 176 9.26 14.38 -0.83
C SER A 176 10.11 15.38 -1.63
N GLU A 177 9.67 15.76 -2.80
CA GLU A 177 10.32 16.68 -3.72
C GLU A 177 9.82 18.13 -3.57
N GLY A 178 8.88 18.41 -2.64
CA GLY A 178 8.26 19.73 -2.48
C GLY A 178 7.35 20.13 -3.64
N GLN A 179 6.86 19.16 -4.43
CA GLN A 179 6.08 19.37 -5.65
C GLN A 179 4.59 18.96 -5.49
N LEU A 180 4.05 19.06 -4.28
CA LEU A 180 2.68 18.61 -3.99
C LEU A 180 1.63 19.30 -4.88
N SER A 181 1.79 20.60 -5.14
CA SER A 181 0.87 21.36 -6.02
C SER A 181 0.87 20.79 -7.45
N LEU A 182 2.05 20.55 -8.01
CA LEU A 182 2.19 19.95 -9.35
C LEU A 182 1.62 18.52 -9.38
N ALA A 183 1.96 17.69 -8.38
CA ALA A 183 1.43 16.33 -8.28
C ALA A 183 -0.11 16.33 -8.22
N SER A 184 -0.72 17.24 -7.45
CA SER A 184 -2.17 17.39 -7.38
C SER A 184 -2.78 17.76 -8.73
N LYS A 185 -2.18 18.69 -9.46
CA LYS A 185 -2.64 19.08 -10.80
C LYS A 185 -2.55 17.91 -11.80
N ILE A 186 -1.46 17.14 -11.76
CA ILE A 186 -1.27 15.96 -12.61
C ILE A 186 -2.35 14.91 -12.30
N ILE A 187 -2.60 14.60 -11.03
CA ILE A 187 -3.64 13.64 -10.61
C ILE A 187 -5.01 14.12 -11.09
N ASN A 188 -5.35 15.38 -10.86
CA ASN A 188 -6.65 15.95 -11.22
C ASN A 188 -6.87 16.01 -12.75
N SER A 189 -5.81 16.14 -13.53
CA SER A 189 -5.90 16.12 -15.01
C SER A 189 -6.33 14.78 -15.59
N GLN A 190 -6.15 13.69 -14.83
CA GLN A 190 -6.37 12.30 -15.27
C GLN A 190 -5.61 11.91 -16.56
N ALA A 191 -4.62 12.71 -16.95
CA ALA A 191 -3.89 12.53 -18.22
C ALA A 191 -3.20 11.16 -18.27
N ILE A 192 -2.52 10.76 -17.19
CA ILE A 192 -1.81 9.47 -17.12
C ILE A 192 -2.80 8.33 -17.28
N ASN A 193 -3.90 8.33 -16.52
CA ASN A 193 -4.89 7.25 -16.55
C ASN A 193 -5.51 7.10 -17.93
N ARG A 194 -5.90 8.20 -18.55
CA ARG A 194 -6.49 8.22 -19.90
C ARG A 194 -5.53 7.69 -20.96
N ILE A 195 -4.26 8.12 -20.94
CA ILE A 195 -3.28 7.69 -21.93
C ILE A 195 -2.88 6.22 -21.71
N VAL A 196 -2.72 5.77 -20.44
CA VAL A 196 -2.47 4.36 -20.13
C VAL A 196 -3.64 3.50 -20.63
N ARG A 197 -4.88 3.95 -20.44
CA ARG A 197 -6.05 3.25 -20.96
C ARG A 197 -6.02 3.11 -22.48
N GLN A 198 -5.78 4.19 -23.23
CA GLN A 198 -5.65 4.13 -24.68
C GLN A 198 -4.58 3.10 -25.11
N TYR A 199 -3.47 3.04 -24.36
CA TYR A 199 -2.44 2.02 -24.60
C TYR A 199 -2.92 0.60 -24.29
N THR A 200 -3.62 0.39 -23.19
CA THR A 200 -4.12 -0.95 -22.81
C THR A 200 -5.25 -1.44 -23.70
N ASP A 201 -6.04 -0.52 -24.26
CA ASP A 201 -7.12 -0.82 -25.17
C ASP A 201 -6.65 -0.94 -26.64
N ASP A 202 -5.34 -0.97 -26.89
CA ASP A 202 -4.70 -1.08 -28.22
C ASP A 202 -4.99 0.08 -29.18
N GLU A 203 -5.44 1.23 -28.68
CA GLU A 203 -5.70 2.42 -29.50
C GLU A 203 -4.41 3.12 -29.92
N ILE A 204 -3.37 3.08 -29.09
CA ILE A 204 -2.08 3.69 -29.37
C ILE A 204 -0.91 2.76 -29.02
N SER A 205 0.25 2.97 -29.63
CA SER A 205 1.47 2.22 -29.32
C SER A 205 2.10 2.72 -27.99
N ALA A 206 2.99 1.92 -27.40
CA ALA A 206 3.72 2.31 -26.19
C ALA A 206 4.53 3.60 -26.40
N SER A 207 5.18 3.75 -27.55
CA SER A 207 5.95 4.96 -27.89
C SER A 207 5.04 6.19 -28.03
N ALA A 208 3.87 6.04 -28.63
CA ALA A 208 2.87 7.11 -28.73
C ALA A 208 2.32 7.48 -27.36
N ALA A 209 2.08 6.52 -26.48
CA ALA A 209 1.64 6.76 -25.11
C ALA A 209 2.67 7.59 -24.32
N VAL A 210 3.95 7.20 -24.38
CA VAL A 210 5.04 7.96 -23.72
C VAL A 210 5.13 9.38 -24.28
N ALA A 211 5.06 9.55 -25.60
CA ALA A 211 5.08 10.88 -26.23
C ALA A 211 3.89 11.74 -25.80
N ALA A 212 2.68 11.17 -25.77
CA ALA A 212 1.48 11.85 -25.32
C ALA A 212 1.56 12.26 -23.84
N MET A 213 2.03 11.37 -22.95
CA MET A 213 2.26 11.70 -21.53
C MET A 213 3.24 12.86 -21.38
N ASN A 214 4.39 12.79 -22.02
CA ASN A 214 5.41 13.85 -21.94
C ASN A 214 4.84 15.20 -22.43
N LYS A 215 4.08 15.19 -23.52
CA LYS A 215 3.45 16.39 -24.06
C LYS A 215 2.43 16.98 -23.10
N GLU A 216 1.50 16.18 -22.57
CA GLU A 216 0.45 16.69 -21.69
C GLU A 216 1.00 17.11 -20.32
N LEU A 217 1.87 16.30 -19.73
CA LEU A 217 2.44 16.63 -18.42
C LEU A 217 3.32 17.88 -18.46
N SER A 218 4.03 18.14 -19.56
CA SER A 218 4.82 19.37 -19.72
C SER A 218 3.99 20.65 -19.80
N GLN A 219 2.70 20.55 -20.03
CA GLN A 219 1.75 21.68 -20.08
C GLN A 219 1.11 21.97 -18.71
N ILE A 220 1.31 21.10 -17.73
CA ILE A 220 0.79 21.28 -16.36
C ILE A 220 1.82 22.08 -15.55
N ASN A 221 1.47 23.35 -15.25
CA ASN A 221 2.31 24.27 -14.47
C ASN A 221 1.81 24.46 -13.03
#